data_3fe9fdd23a4cb57c7826455574cde8a6
#
_entry.id   3fe9fdd23a4cb57c7826455574cde8a6
#
_cell.length_a   1.000
_cell.length_b   1.000
_cell.length_c   1.000
_cell.angle_alpha   90.00
_cell.angle_beta   90.00
_cell.angle_gamma   90.00
#
_symmetry.space_group_name_H-M   'P 1'
#
loop_
_entity.id
_entity.type
_entity.pdbx_description
1 polymer ?
#
loop_
_entity_poly.entity_id
_entity_poly.type
_entity_poly.pdbx_seq_one_letter_code
_entity_poly.pdbx_strand_id
1 'polypeptide(L)'
;MTKDFSRRSFLGLGAAATLGSVAALAGCAPQTPSAALSDTGDSESNSSWLGAEPTVEESEITSAQDTDLLIIGAGCAGLAAAATATDLDLDFIVCDKNTAVQDTREYFGAVNTKYTKEAGQEVDKIRTMNEIARYSNGRTNRSVLKVWLDESAECFEWVDDLVQKATGKTVYLEIAPDLTDHGYFAPTVNHMHAPYYTGDLRNNVYQQYIEGAGHTIYFEHELVKLVHDGEGTKVTGAIFKTKDGYV
;
A
#
# COMPACT_ATOMS: atom_id res chain seq x y z
N MET A 1 -27.26 -53.84 -19.63
CA MET A 1 -27.34 -52.92 -20.78
C MET A 1 -27.25 -51.52 -20.25
N THR A 2 -26.05 -50.98 -20.17
CA THR A 2 -25.78 -49.59 -19.79
C THR A 2 -25.89 -48.74 -21.06
N LYS A 3 -26.84 -47.80 -21.08
CA LYS A 3 -26.97 -46.84 -22.17
C LYS A 3 -25.96 -45.72 -21.95
N ASP A 4 -24.99 -45.62 -22.83
CA ASP A 4 -24.05 -44.51 -22.87
C ASP A 4 -24.80 -43.22 -23.27
N PHE A 5 -24.84 -42.26 -22.35
CA PHE A 5 -25.33 -40.91 -22.62
C PHE A 5 -24.23 -40.09 -23.30
N SER A 6 -24.43 -39.79 -24.59
CA SER A 6 -23.50 -38.92 -25.31
C SER A 6 -23.78 -37.43 -25.03
N ARG A 7 -22.73 -36.59 -25.13
CA ARG A 7 -22.85 -35.12 -24.97
C ARG A 7 -23.89 -34.48 -25.91
N ARG A 8 -24.16 -35.10 -27.05
CA ARG A 8 -25.20 -34.65 -28.00
C ARG A 8 -26.61 -34.91 -27.49
N SER A 9 -26.81 -36.00 -26.74
CA SER A 9 -28.12 -36.31 -26.14
C SER A 9 -28.46 -35.35 -25.00
N PHE A 10 -27.48 -34.86 -24.30
CA PHE A 10 -27.66 -33.86 -23.24
C PHE A 10 -28.10 -32.49 -23.79
N LEU A 11 -27.51 -32.04 -24.89
CA LEU A 11 -27.89 -30.79 -25.55
C LEU A 11 -29.27 -30.84 -26.22
N GLY A 12 -29.71 -32.03 -26.68
CA GLY A 12 -31.04 -32.22 -27.25
C GLY A 12 -32.17 -32.19 -26.22
N LEU A 13 -31.94 -32.64 -24.99
CA LEU A 13 -32.91 -32.54 -23.89
C LEU A 13 -33.07 -31.11 -23.35
N GLY A 14 -32.02 -30.31 -23.42
CA GLY A 14 -32.06 -28.89 -22.99
C GLY A 14 -32.93 -28.00 -23.89
N ALA A 15 -33.00 -28.31 -25.19
CA ALA A 15 -33.79 -27.55 -26.16
C ALA A 15 -35.32 -27.82 -26.12
N ALA A 16 -35.74 -28.96 -25.61
CA ALA A 16 -37.16 -29.30 -25.51
C ALA A 16 -37.84 -28.80 -24.23
N ALA A 17 -37.05 -28.43 -23.20
CA ALA A 17 -37.56 -27.91 -21.90
C ALA A 17 -37.77 -26.39 -21.88
N THR A 18 -37.38 -25.68 -22.93
CA THR A 18 -37.38 -24.19 -22.92
C THR A 18 -38.67 -23.57 -23.48
N LEU A 19 -39.62 -24.33 -23.98
CA LEU A 19 -40.87 -23.79 -24.54
C LEU A 19 -42.07 -23.81 -23.58
N GLY A 20 -41.92 -24.35 -22.39
CA GLY A 20 -43.06 -24.51 -21.46
C GLY A 20 -42.96 -23.78 -20.12
N SER A 21 -41.86 -23.08 -19.80
CA SER A 21 -41.65 -22.52 -18.42
C SER A 21 -41.04 -21.11 -18.37
N VAL A 22 -41.38 -20.26 -19.32
CA VAL A 22 -40.89 -18.84 -19.33
C VAL A 22 -41.54 -17.97 -18.28
N ALA A 23 -42.59 -18.46 -17.58
CA ALA A 23 -43.33 -17.64 -16.60
C ALA A 23 -42.90 -17.82 -15.13
N ALA A 24 -41.99 -18.74 -14.79
CA ALA A 24 -41.66 -19.02 -13.38
C ALA A 24 -40.22 -18.77 -12.97
N LEU A 25 -39.34 -18.28 -13.84
CA LEU A 25 -37.93 -17.98 -13.53
C LEU A 25 -37.58 -16.50 -13.57
N ALA A 26 -38.60 -15.62 -13.58
CA ALA A 26 -38.36 -14.16 -13.53
C ALA A 26 -37.83 -13.63 -12.18
N GLY A 27 -37.62 -14.50 -11.18
CA GLY A 27 -37.20 -14.11 -9.82
C GLY A 27 -35.71 -14.30 -9.49
N CYS A 28 -34.91 -14.94 -10.34
CA CYS A 28 -33.52 -15.25 -10.01
C CYS A 28 -32.49 -14.89 -11.10
N ALA A 29 -32.83 -14.01 -12.02
CA ALA A 29 -31.83 -13.38 -12.84
C ALA A 29 -31.15 -12.31 -11.99
N PRO A 30 -29.79 -12.27 -11.90
CA PRO A 30 -29.13 -11.12 -11.33
C PRO A 30 -29.62 -9.91 -12.14
N GLN A 31 -30.31 -9.01 -11.48
CA GLN A 31 -30.62 -7.71 -12.05
C GLN A 31 -29.27 -7.04 -12.28
N THR A 32 -28.77 -7.09 -13.51
CA THR A 32 -27.86 -6.05 -13.96
C THR A 32 -28.60 -4.73 -13.69
N PRO A 33 -28.02 -3.81 -12.94
CA PRO A 33 -28.59 -2.48 -12.86
C PRO A 33 -28.53 -1.94 -14.30
N SER A 34 -29.63 -2.05 -15.02
CA SER A 34 -29.87 -1.25 -16.21
C SER A 34 -30.21 0.16 -15.71
N ALA A 35 -29.24 0.79 -15.09
CA ALA A 35 -29.17 2.23 -15.13
C ALA A 35 -28.79 2.54 -16.58
N ALA A 36 -29.79 2.73 -17.42
CA ALA A 36 -29.62 3.64 -18.51
C ALA A 36 -29.14 4.94 -17.87
N LEU A 37 -27.83 5.19 -17.98
CA LEU A 37 -27.28 6.51 -17.82
C LEU A 37 -27.95 7.33 -18.92
N SER A 38 -29.10 7.92 -18.59
CA SER A 38 -29.59 9.05 -19.32
C SER A 38 -28.55 10.14 -19.09
N ASP A 39 -27.75 10.33 -20.07
CA ASP A 39 -26.84 11.47 -20.23
C ASP A 39 -27.73 12.72 -20.39
N THR A 40 -28.32 13.17 -19.30
CA THR A 40 -28.88 14.51 -19.14
C THR A 40 -27.77 15.28 -18.44
N GLY A 41 -27.07 16.07 -19.22
CA GLY A 41 -26.01 16.95 -18.80
C GLY A 41 -26.40 17.83 -17.61
N ASP A 42 -26.03 17.35 -16.43
CA ASP A 42 -25.83 18.14 -15.24
C ASP A 42 -24.55 17.63 -14.59
N SER A 43 -23.46 18.31 -14.91
CA SER A 43 -22.12 18.06 -14.36
C SER A 43 -21.99 18.45 -12.88
N GLU A 44 -23.09 18.65 -12.16
CA GLU A 44 -23.07 19.07 -10.76
C GLU A 44 -23.27 17.94 -9.73
N SER A 45 -23.52 16.70 -10.12
CA SER A 45 -24.00 15.71 -9.12
C SER A 45 -22.99 14.66 -8.65
N ASN A 46 -21.75 14.66 -9.12
CA ASN A 46 -20.79 13.58 -8.77
C ASN A 46 -19.74 13.94 -7.70
N SER A 47 -19.73 15.16 -7.19
CA SER A 47 -18.77 15.59 -6.14
C SER A 47 -19.36 15.58 -4.72
N SER A 48 -20.61 15.18 -4.54
CA SER A 48 -21.31 15.37 -3.26
C SER A 48 -20.74 14.58 -2.07
N TRP A 49 -20.07 13.46 -2.31
CA TRP A 49 -19.48 12.68 -1.22
C TRP A 49 -18.10 13.20 -0.79
N LEU A 50 -17.40 13.89 -1.67
CA LEU A 50 -16.12 14.55 -1.35
C LEU A 50 -16.30 15.93 -0.73
N GLY A 51 -17.51 16.51 -0.82
CA GLY A 51 -17.76 17.91 -0.49
C GLY A 51 -17.30 18.87 -1.60
N ALA A 52 -17.37 20.15 -1.31
CA ALA A 52 -16.83 21.17 -2.20
C ALA A 52 -15.31 21.23 -2.06
N GLU A 53 -14.61 21.52 -3.16
CA GLU A 53 -13.17 21.78 -3.12
C GLU A 53 -12.89 22.96 -2.19
N PRO A 54 -11.94 22.85 -1.25
CA PRO A 54 -11.57 23.95 -0.37
C PRO A 54 -11.07 25.15 -1.18
N THR A 55 -11.59 26.33 -0.85
CA THR A 55 -11.10 27.60 -1.39
C THR A 55 -10.20 28.22 -0.34
N VAL A 56 -8.99 28.54 -0.72
CA VAL A 56 -8.01 29.27 0.11
C VAL A 56 -7.60 30.49 -0.69
N GLU A 57 -7.84 31.66 -0.12
CA GLU A 57 -7.45 32.92 -0.74
C GLU A 57 -5.93 33.14 -0.57
N GLU A 58 -5.28 33.74 -1.57
CA GLU A 58 -3.84 34.00 -1.53
C GLU A 58 -3.43 34.83 -0.30
N SER A 59 -4.29 35.73 0.15
CA SER A 59 -4.08 36.54 1.34
C SER A 59 -4.11 35.78 2.67
N GLU A 60 -4.59 34.53 2.66
CA GLU A 60 -4.61 33.66 3.84
C GLU A 60 -3.32 32.82 3.95
N ILE A 61 -2.51 32.79 2.88
CA ILE A 61 -1.22 32.08 2.87
C ILE A 61 -0.17 32.92 3.57
N THR A 62 0.34 32.44 4.69
CA THR A 62 1.27 33.17 5.55
C THR A 62 2.73 33.00 5.15
N SER A 63 3.06 31.89 4.50
CA SER A 63 4.40 31.61 3.99
C SER A 63 4.37 30.58 2.88
N ALA A 64 5.43 30.51 2.08
CA ALA A 64 5.63 29.50 1.06
C ALA A 64 7.10 29.06 1.06
N GLN A 65 7.34 27.81 0.69
CA GLN A 65 8.67 27.23 0.52
C GLN A 65 8.71 26.47 -0.80
N ASP A 66 9.85 26.55 -1.48
CA ASP A 66 10.09 25.75 -2.69
C ASP A 66 10.88 24.49 -2.33
N THR A 67 10.62 23.40 -3.02
CA THR A 67 11.35 22.13 -2.88
C THR A 67 11.25 21.32 -4.17
N ASP A 68 12.22 20.47 -4.43
CA ASP A 68 12.18 19.55 -5.57
C ASP A 68 11.24 18.38 -5.32
N LEU A 69 11.10 17.94 -4.06
CA LEU A 69 10.27 16.81 -3.65
C LEU A 69 9.44 17.16 -2.40
N LEU A 70 8.13 17.07 -2.54
CA LEU A 70 7.21 17.19 -1.41
C LEU A 70 6.65 15.81 -1.03
N ILE A 71 6.86 15.42 0.22
CA ILE A 71 6.37 14.17 0.80
C ILE A 71 5.22 14.49 1.76
N ILE A 72 4.04 13.96 1.49
CA ILE A 72 2.84 14.20 2.27
C ILE A 72 2.51 12.97 3.11
N GLY A 73 2.66 13.10 4.41
CA GLY A 73 2.45 12.06 5.41
C GLY A 73 3.76 11.47 5.94
N ALA A 74 4.00 11.58 7.25
CA ALA A 74 5.12 10.97 7.97
C ALA A 74 4.75 9.60 8.55
N GLY A 75 3.99 8.81 7.79
CA GLY A 75 3.79 7.39 8.06
C GLY A 75 4.93 6.54 7.50
N CYS A 76 4.82 5.21 7.62
CA CYS A 76 5.86 4.29 7.19
C CYS A 76 6.36 4.52 5.75
N ALA A 77 5.46 4.74 4.79
CA ALA A 77 5.82 4.95 3.40
C ALA A 77 6.49 6.32 3.17
N GLY A 78 5.94 7.39 3.76
CA GLY A 78 6.51 8.73 3.61
C GLY A 78 7.88 8.85 4.28
N LEU A 79 8.05 8.27 5.46
CA LEU A 79 9.35 8.26 6.14
C LEU A 79 10.40 7.42 5.39
N ALA A 80 10.00 6.27 4.80
CA ALA A 80 10.91 5.51 3.95
C ALA A 80 11.32 6.30 2.70
N ALA A 81 10.37 7.02 2.07
CA ALA A 81 10.68 7.91 0.96
C ALA A 81 11.63 9.05 1.37
N ALA A 82 11.38 9.67 2.53
CA ALA A 82 12.23 10.74 3.05
C ALA A 82 13.65 10.24 3.42
N ALA A 83 13.76 9.06 4.02
CA ALA A 83 15.05 8.45 4.30
C ALA A 83 15.82 8.12 3.01
N THR A 84 15.12 7.64 1.98
CA THR A 84 15.71 7.44 0.66
C THR A 84 16.15 8.76 0.02
N ALA A 85 15.33 9.81 0.13
CA ALA A 85 15.68 11.14 -0.34
C ALA A 85 16.91 11.69 0.38
N THR A 86 17.05 11.41 1.69
CA THR A 86 18.24 11.71 2.48
C THR A 86 19.49 10.99 1.96
N ASP A 87 19.39 9.68 1.68
CA ASP A 87 20.50 8.91 1.11
C ASP A 87 20.95 9.42 -0.27
N LEU A 88 20.02 10.01 -1.03
CA LEU A 88 20.26 10.56 -2.37
C LEU A 88 20.63 12.05 -2.37
N ASP A 89 20.75 12.68 -1.20
CA ASP A 89 21.05 14.11 -1.05
C ASP A 89 20.08 15.01 -1.85
N LEU A 90 18.78 14.67 -1.82
CA LEU A 90 17.75 15.44 -2.51
C LEU A 90 17.25 16.60 -1.64
N ASP A 91 16.79 17.68 -2.29
CA ASP A 91 16.01 18.72 -1.63
C ASP A 91 14.56 18.27 -1.47
N PHE A 92 14.10 18.14 -0.21
CA PHE A 92 12.74 17.68 0.05
C PHE A 92 12.14 18.28 1.32
N ILE A 93 10.81 18.32 1.34
CA ILE A 93 10.00 18.69 2.50
C ILE A 93 9.08 17.52 2.86
N VAL A 94 8.96 17.23 4.15
CA VAL A 94 7.97 16.25 4.67
C VAL A 94 6.96 17.00 5.52
N CYS A 95 5.67 16.85 5.22
CA CYS A 95 4.57 17.41 5.99
C CYS A 95 3.64 16.31 6.52
N ASP A 96 3.23 16.42 7.78
CA ASP A 96 2.24 15.52 8.38
C ASP A 96 1.22 16.29 9.22
N LYS A 97 -0.04 15.87 9.20
CA LYS A 97 -1.12 16.49 9.97
C LYS A 97 -1.06 16.22 11.47
N ASN A 98 -0.40 15.13 11.88
CA ASN A 98 -0.27 14.75 13.27
C ASN A 98 0.80 15.59 13.99
N THR A 99 0.87 15.46 15.30
CA THR A 99 1.84 16.16 16.15
C THR A 99 3.19 15.43 16.27
N ALA A 100 3.24 14.17 15.81
CA ALA A 100 4.43 13.33 15.84
C ALA A 100 4.29 12.20 14.83
N VAL A 101 5.39 11.51 14.53
CA VAL A 101 5.35 10.28 13.74
C VAL A 101 4.41 9.27 14.39
N GLN A 102 3.58 8.65 13.56
CA GLN A 102 2.69 7.62 14.03
C GLN A 102 3.35 6.27 13.84
N ASP A 103 3.20 5.44 14.87
CA ASP A 103 3.74 4.11 14.79
C ASP A 103 2.91 3.22 13.87
N THR A 104 3.57 2.23 13.33
CA THR A 104 2.97 1.22 12.46
C THR A 104 3.28 -0.16 13.04
N ARG A 105 2.85 -1.21 12.35
CA ARG A 105 3.22 -2.56 12.75
C ARG A 105 4.73 -2.69 12.82
N GLU A 106 5.21 -3.24 13.92
CA GLU A 106 6.64 -3.41 14.19
C GLU A 106 7.28 -4.42 13.24
N TYR A 107 6.49 -5.43 12.83
CA TYR A 107 6.98 -6.50 11.98
C TYR A 107 7.10 -6.06 10.52
N PHE A 108 8.28 -6.29 10.00
CA PHE A 108 8.60 -6.12 8.60
C PHE A 108 9.19 -7.42 8.08
N GLY A 109 8.53 -8.09 7.17
CA GLY A 109 8.90 -9.41 6.68
C GLY A 109 9.57 -9.36 5.31
N ALA A 110 10.63 -10.16 5.12
CA ALA A 110 11.32 -10.32 3.85
C ALA A 110 11.75 -11.78 3.63
N VAL A 111 11.84 -12.18 2.37
CA VAL A 111 12.25 -13.53 1.97
C VAL A 111 13.64 -13.53 1.36
N ASN A 112 14.38 -14.60 1.60
CA ASN A 112 15.69 -14.83 1.01
C ASN A 112 16.70 -13.70 1.25
N THR A 113 16.65 -13.11 2.45
CA THR A 113 17.66 -12.16 2.93
C THR A 113 19.00 -12.87 3.16
N LYS A 114 20.07 -12.11 3.35
CA LYS A 114 21.38 -12.67 3.76
C LYS A 114 21.25 -13.57 4.99
N TYR A 115 20.40 -13.21 5.94
CA TYR A 115 20.20 -13.96 7.20
C TYR A 115 19.48 -15.30 6.99
N THR A 116 18.42 -15.33 6.19
CA THR A 116 17.73 -16.59 5.87
C THR A 116 18.60 -17.51 5.03
N LYS A 117 19.44 -16.96 4.15
CA LYS A 117 20.44 -17.72 3.39
C LYS A 117 21.51 -18.34 4.29
N GLU A 118 22.07 -17.59 5.21
CA GLU A 118 23.04 -18.06 6.20
C GLU A 118 22.46 -19.14 7.10
N ALA A 119 21.15 -19.05 7.42
CA ALA A 119 20.44 -20.07 8.19
C ALA A 119 20.01 -21.29 7.36
N GLY A 120 20.28 -21.32 6.05
CA GLY A 120 19.84 -22.40 5.15
C GLY A 120 18.31 -22.48 4.97
N GLN A 121 17.62 -21.37 5.15
CA GLN A 121 16.15 -21.29 5.14
C GLN A 121 15.63 -20.46 3.95
N GLU A 122 16.22 -20.65 2.79
CA GLU A 122 15.70 -20.04 1.57
C GLU A 122 14.39 -20.67 1.13
N VAL A 123 13.51 -19.87 0.55
CA VAL A 123 12.22 -20.32 0.05
C VAL A 123 12.15 -20.25 -1.47
N ASP A 124 11.43 -21.20 -2.07
CA ASP A 124 11.04 -21.13 -3.48
C ASP A 124 9.99 -20.05 -3.68
N LYS A 125 10.35 -18.98 -4.38
CA LYS A 125 9.50 -17.81 -4.61
C LYS A 125 8.20 -18.17 -5.37
N ILE A 126 8.26 -19.11 -6.32
CA ILE A 126 7.09 -19.51 -7.11
C ILE A 126 6.13 -20.32 -6.23
N ARG A 127 6.66 -21.24 -5.44
CA ARG A 127 5.87 -22.01 -4.49
C ARG A 127 5.23 -21.09 -3.45
N THR A 128 6.00 -20.16 -2.89
CA THR A 128 5.51 -19.15 -1.94
C THR A 128 4.38 -18.32 -2.53
N MET A 129 4.56 -17.83 -3.77
CA MET A 129 3.50 -17.08 -4.47
C MET A 129 2.22 -17.89 -4.63
N ASN A 130 2.33 -19.16 -5.01
CA ASN A 130 1.17 -20.01 -5.19
C ASN A 130 0.45 -20.29 -3.87
N GLU A 131 1.19 -20.51 -2.78
CA GLU A 131 0.59 -20.75 -1.48
C GLU A 131 -0.12 -19.51 -0.91
N ILE A 132 0.48 -18.33 -1.04
CA ILE A 132 -0.16 -17.08 -0.63
C ILE A 132 -1.42 -16.83 -1.48
N ALA A 133 -1.36 -17.08 -2.79
CA ALA A 133 -2.52 -16.95 -3.65
C ALA A 133 -3.63 -17.96 -3.29
N ARG A 134 -3.26 -19.19 -2.94
CA ARG A 134 -4.20 -20.21 -2.45
C ARG A 134 -4.83 -19.78 -1.12
N TYR A 135 -4.03 -19.31 -0.17
CA TYR A 135 -4.51 -18.85 1.13
C TYR A 135 -5.51 -17.68 1.01
N SER A 136 -5.30 -16.79 0.06
CA SER A 136 -6.19 -15.66 -0.23
C SER A 136 -7.37 -16.00 -1.17
N ASN A 137 -7.62 -17.28 -1.45
CA ASN A 137 -8.63 -17.74 -2.41
C ASN A 137 -8.49 -17.08 -3.80
N GLY A 138 -7.26 -16.90 -4.26
CA GLY A 138 -6.95 -16.34 -5.58
C GLY A 138 -7.16 -14.82 -5.70
N ARG A 139 -7.45 -14.13 -4.60
CA ARG A 139 -7.69 -12.67 -4.61
C ARG A 139 -6.40 -11.84 -4.58
N THR A 140 -5.26 -12.47 -4.38
CA THR A 140 -3.97 -11.79 -4.35
C THR A 140 -3.57 -11.30 -5.74
N ASN A 141 -3.17 -10.04 -5.83
CA ASN A 141 -2.51 -9.54 -7.03
C ASN A 141 -1.09 -10.12 -7.10
N ARG A 142 -0.89 -11.08 -7.98
CA ARG A 142 0.38 -11.80 -8.12
C ARG A 142 1.53 -10.91 -8.60
N SER A 143 1.25 -9.84 -9.33
CA SER A 143 2.29 -8.90 -9.77
C SER A 143 2.85 -8.12 -8.59
N VAL A 144 1.99 -7.66 -7.67
CA VAL A 144 2.42 -7.00 -6.43
C VAL A 144 3.18 -7.97 -5.53
N LEU A 145 2.66 -9.19 -5.38
CA LEU A 145 3.34 -10.22 -4.59
C LEU A 145 4.71 -10.58 -5.15
N LYS A 146 4.85 -10.59 -6.49
CA LYS A 146 6.13 -10.84 -7.15
C LYS A 146 7.16 -9.75 -6.79
N VAL A 147 6.77 -8.48 -6.78
CA VAL A 147 7.65 -7.38 -6.37
C VAL A 147 8.15 -7.60 -4.95
N TRP A 148 7.25 -7.93 -4.01
CA TRP A 148 7.67 -8.24 -2.64
C TRP A 148 8.64 -9.43 -2.57
N LEU A 149 8.37 -10.51 -3.30
CA LEU A 149 9.25 -11.68 -3.32
C LEU A 149 10.64 -11.39 -3.93
N ASP A 150 10.70 -10.48 -4.88
CA ASP A 150 11.97 -10.16 -5.55
C ASP A 150 12.77 -9.10 -4.81
N GLU A 151 12.13 -8.07 -4.26
CA GLU A 151 12.78 -6.86 -3.77
C GLU A 151 12.85 -6.79 -2.22
N SER A 152 12.09 -7.62 -1.50
CA SER A 152 12.00 -7.48 -0.04
C SER A 152 13.31 -7.70 0.70
N ALA A 153 14.20 -8.54 0.17
CA ALA A 153 15.52 -8.77 0.78
C ALA A 153 16.37 -7.49 0.76
N GLU A 154 16.43 -6.82 -0.38
CA GLU A 154 17.17 -5.58 -0.54
C GLU A 154 16.59 -4.46 0.34
N CYS A 155 15.27 -4.30 0.33
CA CYS A 155 14.61 -3.34 1.22
C CYS A 155 14.88 -3.62 2.70
N PHE A 156 14.89 -4.90 3.09
CA PHE A 156 15.19 -5.31 4.46
C PHE A 156 16.62 -4.97 4.86
N GLU A 157 17.59 -5.27 4.00
CA GLU A 157 19.00 -5.01 4.25
C GLU A 157 19.28 -3.50 4.30
N TRP A 158 18.61 -2.70 3.46
CA TRP A 158 18.67 -1.25 3.52
C TRP A 158 18.12 -0.69 4.85
N VAL A 159 16.99 -1.21 5.36
CA VAL A 159 16.45 -0.78 6.67
C VAL A 159 17.41 -1.17 7.80
N ASP A 160 18.01 -2.35 7.75
CA ASP A 160 19.01 -2.80 8.74
C ASP A 160 20.21 -1.84 8.80
N ASP A 161 20.75 -1.48 7.64
CA ASP A 161 21.84 -0.51 7.53
C ASP A 161 21.44 0.90 8.03
N LEU A 162 20.22 1.34 7.72
CA LEU A 162 19.69 2.62 8.19
C LEU A 162 19.56 2.66 9.72
N VAL A 163 19.01 1.59 10.32
CA VAL A 163 18.90 1.49 11.78
C VAL A 163 20.28 1.56 12.43
N GLN A 164 21.26 0.91 11.84
CA GLN A 164 22.63 0.92 12.35
C GLN A 164 23.26 2.31 12.25
N LYS A 165 23.05 3.02 11.14
CA LYS A 165 23.53 4.41 10.96
C LYS A 165 22.84 5.38 11.94
N ALA A 166 21.52 5.25 12.12
CA ALA A 166 20.75 6.18 12.95
C ALA A 166 20.98 5.98 14.46
N THR A 167 21.12 4.73 14.90
CA THR A 167 21.05 4.38 16.33
C THR A 167 22.31 3.72 16.88
N GLY A 168 23.22 3.27 16.02
CA GLY A 168 24.35 2.43 16.40
C GLY A 168 23.95 1.04 16.92
N LYS A 169 22.68 0.65 16.74
CA LYS A 169 22.12 -0.60 17.24
C LYS A 169 21.76 -1.51 16.08
N THR A 170 21.71 -2.80 16.37
CA THR A 170 21.24 -3.81 15.42
C THR A 170 19.74 -4.01 15.59
N VAL A 171 19.03 -4.20 14.48
CA VAL A 171 17.63 -4.62 14.54
C VAL A 171 17.49 -6.00 15.18
N TYR A 172 16.38 -6.24 15.83
CA TYR A 172 16.03 -7.59 16.27
C TYR A 172 15.57 -8.40 15.05
N LEU A 173 16.26 -9.48 14.80
CA LEU A 173 15.96 -10.38 13.69
C LEU A 173 15.27 -11.64 14.22
N GLU A 174 14.08 -11.89 13.74
CA GLU A 174 13.39 -13.14 13.97
C GLU A 174 13.30 -13.91 12.65
N ILE A 175 13.87 -15.09 12.61
CA ILE A 175 13.70 -16.02 11.51
C ILE A 175 12.53 -16.92 11.90
N ALA A 176 11.44 -16.85 11.14
CA ALA A 176 10.28 -17.68 11.41
C ALA A 176 10.68 -19.18 11.39
N PRO A 177 10.23 -19.97 12.36
CA PRO A 177 10.50 -21.39 12.34
C PRO A 177 9.86 -22.05 11.12
N ASP A 178 10.45 -23.12 10.65
CA ASP A 178 9.87 -23.94 9.59
C ASP A 178 8.55 -24.56 10.12
N LEU A 179 7.44 -24.15 9.54
CA LEU A 179 6.09 -24.63 9.89
C LEU A 179 5.59 -25.72 8.92
N THR A 180 6.49 -26.37 8.20
CA THR A 180 6.13 -27.36 7.16
C THR A 180 5.43 -28.59 7.73
N ASP A 181 5.62 -28.92 8.99
CA ASP A 181 4.97 -30.06 9.67
C ASP A 181 3.48 -29.92 9.87
N HIS A 182 2.90 -28.77 9.63
CA HIS A 182 1.46 -28.53 9.80
C HIS A 182 0.63 -28.79 8.53
N GLY A 183 1.24 -29.41 7.51
CA GLY A 183 0.58 -29.64 6.21
C GLY A 183 0.38 -28.38 5.39
N TYR A 184 0.87 -27.26 5.83
CA TYR A 184 0.90 -25.99 5.12
C TYR A 184 2.33 -25.63 4.77
N PHE A 185 2.53 -25.13 3.56
CA PHE A 185 3.78 -24.46 3.26
C PHE A 185 3.75 -23.07 3.90
N ALA A 186 4.54 -22.87 4.92
CA ALA A 186 4.79 -21.56 5.50
C ALA A 186 6.17 -21.10 5.05
N PRO A 187 6.26 -20.03 4.23
CA PRO A 187 7.56 -19.52 3.83
C PRO A 187 8.29 -18.95 5.05
N THR A 188 9.55 -19.32 5.20
CA THR A 188 10.40 -18.68 6.19
C THR A 188 10.73 -17.28 5.73
N VAL A 189 10.42 -16.30 6.55
CA VAL A 189 10.73 -14.89 6.31
C VAL A 189 11.53 -14.35 7.48
N ASN A 190 12.43 -13.40 7.22
CA ASN A 190 12.95 -12.58 8.30
C ASN A 190 11.88 -11.60 8.73
N HIS A 191 11.64 -11.54 10.02
CA HIS A 191 10.91 -10.46 10.62
C HIS A 191 11.91 -9.49 11.25
N MET A 192 11.79 -8.23 10.89
CA MET A 192 12.56 -7.17 11.50
C MET A 192 11.66 -6.45 12.48
N HIS A 193 12.14 -6.33 13.70
CA HIS A 193 11.61 -5.37 14.63
C HIS A 193 12.56 -4.17 14.64
N ALA A 194 12.04 -2.96 14.77
CA ALA A 194 12.83 -1.85 15.26
C ALA A 194 13.50 -2.29 16.57
N PRO A 195 14.55 -1.61 17.04
CA PRO A 195 15.25 -2.02 18.26
C PRO A 195 14.31 -2.02 19.47
N TYR A 196 13.43 -2.99 19.49
CA TYR A 196 12.25 -3.18 20.33
C TYR A 196 12.53 -3.06 21.83
N TYR A 197 13.70 -3.51 22.22
CA TYR A 197 14.11 -3.47 23.65
C TYR A 197 14.56 -2.08 24.11
N THR A 198 14.59 -1.10 23.24
CA THR A 198 15.05 0.27 23.56
C THR A 198 13.95 1.31 23.51
N GLY A 199 12.71 0.92 23.19
CA GLY A 199 11.58 1.83 23.04
C GLY A 199 11.56 2.64 21.75
N ASP A 200 12.51 2.42 20.86
CA ASP A 200 12.57 3.11 19.58
C ASP A 200 11.78 2.29 18.54
N LEU A 201 10.67 2.83 18.12
CA LEU A 201 9.85 2.26 17.08
C LEU A 201 10.42 2.60 15.69
N ARG A 202 10.15 1.78 14.68
CA ARG A 202 10.74 1.92 13.34
C ARG A 202 10.58 3.33 12.77
N ASN A 203 9.40 3.94 12.90
CA ASN A 203 9.17 5.29 12.39
C ASN A 203 9.97 6.34 13.15
N ASN A 204 10.19 6.16 14.44
CA ASN A 204 11.09 7.04 15.21
C ASN A 204 12.55 6.92 14.74
N VAL A 205 12.97 5.72 14.35
CA VAL A 205 14.31 5.51 13.78
C VAL A 205 14.47 6.23 12.45
N TYR A 206 13.46 6.15 11.57
CA TYR A 206 13.46 6.95 10.34
C TYR A 206 13.52 8.44 10.62
N GLN A 207 12.72 8.94 11.58
CA GLN A 207 12.75 10.33 11.98
C GLN A 207 14.14 10.74 12.46
N GLN A 208 14.75 9.96 13.36
CA GLN A 208 16.11 10.24 13.86
C GLN A 208 17.13 10.29 12.72
N TYR A 209 17.00 9.40 11.73
CA TYR A 209 17.88 9.38 10.57
C TYR A 209 17.75 10.65 9.71
N ILE A 210 16.53 11.03 9.39
CA ILE A 210 16.19 12.19 8.56
C ILE A 210 16.62 13.49 9.26
N GLU A 211 16.25 13.65 10.54
CA GLU A 211 16.60 14.84 11.34
C GLU A 211 18.09 14.91 11.66
N GLY A 212 18.73 13.77 11.88
CA GLY A 212 20.17 13.67 12.07
C GLY A 212 21.00 14.10 10.85
N ALA A 213 20.42 14.02 9.66
CA ALA A 213 20.99 14.54 8.41
C ALA A 213 20.70 16.03 8.18
N GLY A 214 19.93 16.67 9.06
CA GLY A 214 19.63 18.10 9.01
C GLY A 214 18.30 18.46 8.34
N HIS A 215 17.48 17.46 7.96
CA HIS A 215 16.15 17.71 7.40
C HIS A 215 15.10 17.87 8.51
N THR A 216 14.00 18.55 8.17
CA THR A 216 12.90 18.81 9.11
C THR A 216 11.64 18.11 8.65
N ILE A 217 10.93 17.46 9.58
CA ILE A 217 9.57 16.95 9.36
C ILE A 217 8.61 17.99 9.96
N TYR A 218 7.75 18.56 9.13
CA TYR A 218 6.76 19.55 9.51
C TYR A 218 5.49 18.86 9.99
N PHE A 219 5.31 18.79 11.29
CA PHE A 219 4.10 18.30 11.93
C PHE A 219 3.02 19.37 12.00
N GLU A 220 1.77 18.98 12.29
CA GLU A 220 0.60 19.86 12.35
C GLU A 220 0.37 20.62 11.02
N HIS A 221 0.75 20.01 9.91
CA HIS A 221 0.55 20.50 8.55
C HIS A 221 -0.46 19.60 7.83
N GLU A 222 -1.74 19.96 7.93
CA GLU A 222 -2.83 19.23 7.29
C GLU A 222 -2.96 19.62 5.82
N LEU A 223 -2.81 18.66 4.90
CA LEU A 223 -3.04 18.92 3.48
C LEU A 223 -4.48 19.36 3.25
N VAL A 224 -4.66 20.53 2.66
CA VAL A 224 -5.97 21.08 2.30
C VAL A 224 -6.21 20.97 0.81
N LYS A 225 -5.22 21.30 -0.01
CA LYS A 225 -5.37 21.38 -1.45
C LYS A 225 -4.06 21.06 -2.17
N LEU A 226 -4.16 20.34 -3.29
CA LEU A 226 -3.06 20.25 -4.24
C LEU A 226 -3.18 21.39 -5.25
N VAL A 227 -2.06 22.05 -5.54
CA VAL A 227 -1.98 23.08 -6.56
C VAL A 227 -1.59 22.45 -7.88
N HIS A 228 -2.32 22.75 -8.93
CA HIS A 228 -2.10 22.26 -10.28
C HIS A 228 -1.64 23.37 -11.19
N ASP A 229 -0.98 23.03 -12.30
CA ASP A 229 -0.82 23.93 -13.42
C ASP A 229 -2.20 24.33 -13.99
N GLY A 230 -2.25 25.38 -14.79
CA GLY A 230 -3.53 25.89 -15.32
C GLY A 230 -4.34 24.88 -16.16
N GLU A 231 -3.71 23.79 -16.57
CA GLU A 231 -4.34 22.71 -17.33
C GLU A 231 -4.79 21.53 -16.43
N GLY A 232 -4.43 21.57 -15.13
CA GLY A 232 -4.76 20.51 -14.15
C GLY A 232 -4.04 19.18 -14.37
N THR A 233 -2.98 19.17 -15.21
CA THR A 233 -2.27 17.95 -15.58
C THR A 233 -1.06 17.66 -14.71
N LYS A 234 -0.52 18.68 -14.05
CA LYS A 234 0.67 18.58 -13.22
C LYS A 234 0.45 19.22 -11.86
N VAL A 235 0.77 18.49 -10.79
CA VAL A 235 0.84 19.06 -9.45
C VAL A 235 2.09 19.92 -9.35
N THR A 236 1.93 21.16 -8.96
CA THR A 236 2.99 22.17 -8.84
C THR A 236 3.23 22.62 -7.40
N GLY A 237 2.37 22.18 -6.47
CA GLY A 237 2.49 22.50 -5.06
C GLY A 237 1.35 21.91 -4.24
N ALA A 238 1.32 22.29 -2.97
CA ALA A 238 0.25 21.92 -2.05
C ALA A 238 0.05 23.04 -1.03
N ILE A 239 -1.16 23.16 -0.51
CA ILE A 239 -1.53 24.08 0.56
C ILE A 239 -1.82 23.27 1.82
N PHE A 240 -1.20 23.64 2.90
CA PHE A 240 -1.38 23.01 4.20
C PHE A 240 -2.02 24.02 5.18
N LYS A 241 -2.90 23.48 6.02
CA LYS A 241 -3.44 24.20 7.17
C LYS A 241 -2.56 23.93 8.38
N THR A 242 -2.16 24.99 9.05
CA THR A 242 -1.44 24.96 10.32
C THR A 242 -2.25 25.67 11.40
N LYS A 243 -1.76 25.70 12.63
CA LYS A 243 -2.37 26.50 13.71
C LYS A 243 -2.33 28.01 13.44
N ASP A 244 -1.37 28.47 12.63
CA ASP A 244 -1.08 29.89 12.38
C ASP A 244 -1.67 30.39 11.03
N GLY A 245 -2.37 29.54 10.29
CA GLY A 245 -2.94 29.86 8.99
C GLY A 245 -2.59 28.82 7.92
N TYR A 246 -2.53 29.26 6.67
CA TYR A 246 -2.15 28.39 5.55
C TYR A 246 -0.70 28.67 5.12
N VAL A 247 -0.05 27.62 4.68
CA VAL A 247 1.30 27.65 4.11
C VAL A 247 1.36 26.84 2.83
#